data_be637977a3c3c5960d4d30c086129a7d
#
_entry.id   be637977a3c3c5960d4d30c086129a7d
#
_cell.length_a   1.000
_cell.length_b   1.000
_cell.length_c   1.000
_cell.angle_alpha   90.00
_cell.angle_beta   90.00
_cell.angle_gamma   90.00
#
_symmetry.space_group_name_H-M   'P 1'
#
loop_
_entity.id
_entity.type
_entity.pdbx_description
1 polymer ?
#
loop_
_entity_poly.entity_id
_entity_poly.type
_entity_poly.pdbx_seq_one_letter_code
_entity_poly.pdbx_strand_id
1 'polypeptide(L)'
;MVSIGFAPRVEGYGLENTGVKLTERGAIDIDDEMRTSVPHIYAIGDVTAKLQLAHVAEAQGVVAAEIIAGEETELLGDYMMMPRATFCSPQVASFGYTEEAAKKQAEEEGREVKVATFPYTANGKAQGLGHAVGFVKLVADAEYGELLGAHMAVSYTHLRAHETDS
;
A
#
# COMPACT_ATOMS: atom_id res chain seq x y z
N MET A 1 2.51 20.12 -17.66
CA MET A 1 1.44 19.72 -16.71
C MET A 1 2.13 19.34 -15.40
N VAL A 2 1.68 19.88 -14.26
CA VAL A 2 2.21 19.56 -12.93
C VAL A 2 1.15 18.74 -12.20
N SER A 3 1.52 17.57 -11.64
CA SER A 3 0.63 16.69 -10.89
C SER A 3 1.43 16.15 -9.70
N ILE A 4 1.33 16.85 -8.57
CA ILE A 4 2.18 16.65 -7.39
C ILE A 4 1.46 15.99 -6.20
N GLY A 5 0.28 15.43 -6.43
CA GLY A 5 -0.50 14.71 -5.42
C GLY A 5 -1.88 15.33 -5.17
N PHE A 6 -2.54 14.79 -4.14
CA PHE A 6 -3.90 15.15 -3.74
C PHE A 6 -3.90 15.60 -2.28
N ALA A 7 -4.84 16.46 -1.93
CA ALA A 7 -5.15 16.83 -0.55
C ALA A 7 -6.54 16.31 -0.17
N PRO A 8 -6.76 15.88 1.08
CA PRO A 8 -8.09 15.55 1.56
C PRO A 8 -9.05 16.73 1.43
N ARG A 9 -10.26 16.48 0.94
CA ARG A 9 -11.30 17.50 0.90
C ARG A 9 -12.18 17.37 2.14
N VAL A 10 -11.97 18.24 3.10
CA VAL A 10 -12.66 18.22 4.41
C VAL A 10 -13.56 19.41 4.64
N GLU A 11 -13.72 20.30 3.65
CA GLU A 11 -14.50 21.53 3.74
C GLU A 11 -15.75 21.50 2.85
N GLY A 12 -16.76 22.28 3.21
CA GLY A 12 -17.94 22.54 2.39
C GLY A 12 -19.10 21.55 2.55
N TYR A 13 -19.05 20.66 3.56
CA TYR A 13 -20.13 19.71 3.87
C TYR A 13 -20.46 19.60 5.37
N GLY A 14 -20.01 20.57 6.16
CA GLY A 14 -20.40 20.72 7.56
C GLY A 14 -19.60 19.88 8.55
N LEU A 15 -18.46 19.32 8.16
CA LEU A 15 -17.60 18.51 9.04
C LEU A 15 -17.17 19.30 10.29
N GLU A 16 -16.92 20.60 10.14
CA GLU A 16 -16.55 21.52 11.20
C GLU A 16 -17.58 21.60 12.35
N ASN A 17 -18.83 21.23 12.09
CA ASN A 17 -19.91 21.22 13.09
C ASN A 17 -20.02 19.90 13.86
N THR A 18 -19.24 18.88 13.49
CA THR A 18 -19.35 17.52 14.07
C THR A 18 -18.41 17.27 15.23
N GLY A 19 -17.33 18.05 15.36
CA GLY A 19 -16.29 17.83 16.35
C GLY A 19 -15.25 16.77 15.94
N VAL A 20 -15.31 16.27 14.69
CA VAL A 20 -14.31 15.36 14.12
C VAL A 20 -12.97 16.08 14.05
N LYS A 21 -11.91 15.41 14.55
CA LYS A 21 -10.54 15.93 14.52
C LYS A 21 -9.89 15.66 13.18
N LEU A 22 -9.05 16.60 12.78
CA LEU A 22 -8.18 16.45 11.63
C LEU A 22 -6.73 16.22 12.09
N THR A 23 -5.98 15.50 11.27
CA THR A 23 -4.53 15.37 11.41
C THR A 23 -3.83 16.71 11.13
N GLU A 24 -2.55 16.83 11.46
CA GLU A 24 -1.73 18.01 11.12
C GLU A 24 -1.69 18.30 9.59
N ARG A 25 -1.94 17.30 8.77
CA ARG A 25 -1.99 17.41 7.30
C ARG A 25 -3.39 17.68 6.75
N GLY A 26 -4.37 17.93 7.63
CA GLY A 26 -5.76 18.26 7.26
C GLY A 26 -6.60 17.06 6.82
N ALA A 27 -6.19 15.83 7.07
CA ALA A 27 -6.99 14.63 6.82
C ALA A 27 -7.88 14.32 8.03
N ILE A 28 -8.96 13.56 7.84
CA ILE A 28 -9.76 13.05 8.94
C ILE A 28 -8.92 12.00 9.70
N ASP A 29 -8.74 12.21 11.00
CA ASP A 29 -8.03 11.27 11.86
C ASP A 29 -8.92 10.08 12.21
N ILE A 30 -8.38 8.87 12.03
CA ILE A 30 -9.08 7.61 12.30
C ILE A 30 -8.17 6.63 13.05
N ASP A 31 -8.81 5.78 13.86
CA ASP A 31 -8.19 4.61 14.46
C ASP A 31 -8.15 3.41 13.48
N ASP A 32 -7.69 2.24 13.96
CA ASP A 32 -7.61 1.02 13.15
C ASP A 32 -8.97 0.40 12.84
N GLU A 33 -10.03 0.80 13.56
CA GLU A 33 -11.42 0.43 13.31
C GLU A 33 -12.17 1.45 12.43
N MET A 34 -11.44 2.36 11.80
CA MET A 34 -11.96 3.44 10.93
C MET A 34 -12.81 4.46 11.68
N ARG A 35 -12.83 4.48 13.03
CA ARG A 35 -13.57 5.46 13.83
C ARG A 35 -12.82 6.80 13.85
N THR A 36 -13.58 7.86 13.77
CA THR A 36 -13.06 9.22 14.03
C THR A 36 -13.05 9.52 15.54
N SER A 37 -12.62 10.73 15.90
CA SER A 37 -12.73 11.23 17.27
C SER A 37 -14.19 11.32 17.80
N VAL A 38 -15.17 11.16 16.94
CA VAL A 38 -16.61 11.13 17.28
C VAL A 38 -17.12 9.69 17.11
N PRO A 39 -17.53 8.99 18.18
CA PRO A 39 -17.70 7.52 18.18
C PRO A 39 -18.69 6.94 17.17
N HIS A 40 -19.62 7.72 16.64
CA HIS A 40 -20.62 7.28 15.66
C HIS A 40 -20.33 7.80 14.25
N ILE A 41 -19.15 8.41 14.03
CA ILE A 41 -18.69 8.88 12.71
C ILE A 41 -17.45 8.11 12.33
N TYR A 42 -17.48 7.51 11.15
CA TYR A 42 -16.41 6.75 10.53
C TYR A 42 -15.92 7.48 9.29
N ALA A 43 -14.66 7.31 8.95
CA ALA A 43 -14.10 7.83 7.70
C ALA A 43 -13.21 6.80 7.02
N ILE A 44 -13.33 6.70 5.71
CA ILE A 44 -12.58 5.75 4.88
C ILE A 44 -12.06 6.44 3.62
N GLY A 45 -11.07 5.83 2.97
CA GLY A 45 -10.54 6.28 1.69
C GLY A 45 -9.64 7.50 1.80
N ASP A 46 -9.54 8.23 0.70
CA ASP A 46 -8.57 9.30 0.49
C ASP A 46 -8.68 10.44 1.51
N VAL A 47 -9.86 10.66 2.06
CA VAL A 47 -10.11 11.71 3.05
C VAL A 47 -9.34 11.47 4.37
N THR A 48 -8.95 10.22 4.64
CA THR A 48 -8.16 9.84 5.82
C THR A 48 -6.65 10.02 5.62
N ALA A 49 -6.21 10.17 4.36
CA ALA A 49 -4.81 10.24 3.95
C ALA A 49 -3.90 9.12 4.50
N LYS A 50 -4.46 7.99 4.95
CA LYS A 50 -3.66 6.82 5.36
C LYS A 50 -2.90 6.25 4.16
N LEU A 51 -3.63 5.84 3.12
CA LEU A 51 -3.07 5.42 1.83
C LEU A 51 -4.14 5.62 0.74
N GLN A 52 -3.87 6.55 -0.19
CA GLN A 52 -4.84 7.00 -1.20
C GLN A 52 -4.90 6.03 -2.39
N LEU A 53 -5.49 4.84 -2.16
CA LEU A 53 -5.65 3.77 -3.15
C LEU A 53 -7.06 3.18 -3.04
N ALA A 54 -7.68 2.90 -4.19
CA ALA A 54 -9.06 2.43 -4.28
C ALA A 54 -9.29 1.13 -3.48
N HIS A 55 -8.42 0.13 -3.63
CA HIS A 55 -8.54 -1.14 -2.91
C HIS A 55 -8.33 -1.00 -1.40
N VAL A 56 -7.55 -0.02 -0.95
CA VAL A 56 -7.41 0.30 0.48
C VAL A 56 -8.69 0.93 1.02
N ALA A 57 -9.29 1.86 0.26
CA ALA A 57 -10.57 2.47 0.63
C ALA A 57 -11.69 1.42 0.71
N GLU A 58 -11.71 0.47 -0.22
CA GLU A 58 -12.65 -0.66 -0.24
C GLU A 58 -12.49 -1.53 1.02
N ALA A 59 -11.28 -1.94 1.34
CA ALA A 59 -10.98 -2.73 2.53
C ALA A 59 -11.32 -1.98 3.83
N GLN A 60 -11.00 -0.68 3.92
CA GLN A 60 -11.44 0.17 5.04
C GLN A 60 -12.97 0.20 5.16
N GLY A 61 -13.69 0.21 4.02
CA GLY A 61 -15.15 0.18 3.99
C GLY A 61 -15.72 -1.10 4.58
N VAL A 62 -15.11 -2.26 4.30
CA VAL A 62 -15.50 -3.55 4.88
C VAL A 62 -15.30 -3.53 6.39
N VAL A 63 -14.11 -3.16 6.87
CA VAL A 63 -13.82 -3.04 8.32
C VAL A 63 -14.83 -2.11 9.01
N ALA A 64 -15.07 -0.92 8.46
CA ALA A 64 -16.02 0.02 9.05
C ALA A 64 -17.45 -0.56 9.11
N ALA A 65 -17.90 -1.25 8.05
CA ALA A 65 -19.24 -1.83 7.99
C ALA A 65 -19.41 -2.97 9.02
N GLU A 66 -18.44 -3.86 9.16
CA GLU A 66 -18.46 -4.95 10.13
C GLU A 66 -18.44 -4.42 11.57
N ILE A 67 -17.58 -3.44 11.87
CA ILE A 67 -17.55 -2.78 13.19
C ILE A 67 -18.90 -2.11 13.51
N ILE A 68 -19.52 -1.42 12.56
CA ILE A 68 -20.85 -0.79 12.74
C ILE A 68 -21.93 -1.85 12.99
N ALA A 69 -21.82 -3.00 12.32
CA ALA A 69 -22.75 -4.12 12.50
C ALA A 69 -22.53 -4.88 13.83
N GLY A 70 -21.40 -4.66 14.51
CA GLY A 70 -21.03 -5.39 15.73
C GLY A 70 -20.50 -6.79 15.46
N GLU A 71 -20.01 -7.02 14.25
CA GLU A 71 -19.39 -8.28 13.84
C GLU A 71 -17.89 -8.29 14.14
N GLU A 72 -17.31 -9.48 14.24
CA GLU A 72 -15.86 -9.63 14.29
C GLU A 72 -15.27 -9.29 12.91
N THR A 73 -14.21 -8.49 12.90
CA THR A 73 -13.51 -8.09 11.67
C THR A 73 -12.02 -8.27 11.80
N GLU A 74 -11.36 -8.57 10.68
CA GLU A 74 -9.92 -8.54 10.58
C GLU A 74 -9.47 -7.12 10.22
N LEU A 75 -8.68 -6.50 11.11
CA LEU A 75 -8.15 -5.15 10.87
C LEU A 75 -7.12 -5.16 9.74
N LEU A 76 -6.98 -4.05 9.04
CA LEU A 76 -6.09 -3.93 7.88
C LEU A 76 -4.59 -4.11 8.20
N GLY A 77 -4.20 -3.93 9.46
CA GLY A 77 -2.82 -4.02 9.88
C GLY A 77 -1.94 -2.90 9.33
N ASP A 78 -0.70 -3.24 8.99
CA ASP A 78 0.29 -2.27 8.52
C ASP A 78 0.03 -1.84 7.06
N TYR A 79 -0.29 -0.57 6.87
CA TYR A 79 -0.45 0.05 5.55
C TYR A 79 0.82 -0.03 4.68
N MET A 80 1.99 -0.25 5.28
CA MET A 80 3.23 -0.48 4.52
C MET A 80 3.12 -1.74 3.66
N MET A 81 2.42 -2.77 4.15
CA MET A 81 2.23 -4.04 3.46
C MET A 81 1.17 -3.98 2.34
N MET A 82 0.45 -2.87 2.21
CA MET A 82 -0.53 -2.70 1.14
C MET A 82 0.16 -2.56 -0.23
N PRO A 83 -0.24 -3.36 -1.24
CA PRO A 83 0.33 -3.27 -2.58
C PRO A 83 -0.06 -1.96 -3.27
N ARG A 84 0.89 -1.41 -4.01
CA ARG A 84 0.70 -0.16 -4.77
C ARG A 84 1.35 -0.24 -6.13
N ALA A 85 0.71 0.37 -7.14
CA ALA A 85 1.22 0.43 -8.49
C ALA A 85 1.14 1.85 -9.05
N THR A 86 2.17 2.24 -9.79
CA THR A 86 2.22 3.49 -10.54
C THR A 86 2.32 3.14 -12.02
N PHE A 87 1.29 3.51 -12.79
CA PHE A 87 1.18 3.24 -14.22
C PHE A 87 1.91 4.30 -15.03
N CYS A 88 3.24 4.22 -15.00
CA CYS A 88 4.16 5.04 -15.77
C CYS A 88 4.96 4.16 -16.76
N SER A 89 6.01 4.66 -17.37
CA SER A 89 6.88 3.88 -18.26
C SER A 89 8.35 4.05 -17.85
N PRO A 90 9.01 2.98 -17.36
CA PRO A 90 8.46 1.67 -16.98
C PRO A 90 7.48 1.76 -15.80
N GLN A 91 6.59 0.78 -15.65
CA GLN A 91 5.67 0.72 -14.53
C GLN A 91 6.39 0.36 -13.24
N VAL A 92 5.88 0.87 -12.11
CA VAL A 92 6.42 0.57 -10.78
C VAL A 92 5.35 -0.08 -9.93
N ALA A 93 5.66 -1.21 -9.31
CA ALA A 93 4.80 -1.83 -8.29
C ALA A 93 5.64 -2.15 -7.05
N SER A 94 5.02 -2.03 -5.90
CA SER A 94 5.69 -2.35 -4.64
C SER A 94 4.73 -2.66 -3.52
N PHE A 95 5.21 -3.38 -2.53
CA PHE A 95 4.62 -3.45 -1.20
C PHE A 95 5.74 -3.66 -0.17
N GLY A 96 5.43 -3.41 1.10
CA GLY A 96 6.33 -3.66 2.21
C GLY A 96 7.52 -2.69 2.27
N TYR A 97 8.50 -3.10 3.05
CA TYR A 97 9.68 -2.30 3.36
C TYR A 97 10.65 -2.24 2.19
N THR A 98 11.26 -1.09 1.97
CA THR A 98 12.45 -0.98 1.11
C THR A 98 13.61 -1.73 1.74
N GLU A 99 14.63 -2.09 0.95
CA GLU A 99 15.86 -2.72 1.45
C GLU A 99 16.50 -1.92 2.59
N GLU A 100 16.55 -0.60 2.46
CA GLU A 100 17.11 0.30 3.46
C GLU A 100 16.29 0.29 4.76
N ALA A 101 14.96 0.40 4.64
CA ALA A 101 14.07 0.41 5.80
C ALA A 101 14.08 -0.95 6.53
N ALA A 102 14.06 -2.06 5.77
CA ALA A 102 14.12 -3.40 6.35
C ALA A 102 15.45 -3.67 7.06
N LYS A 103 16.57 -3.26 6.47
CA LYS A 103 17.89 -3.39 7.13
C LYS A 103 17.98 -2.58 8.40
N LYS A 104 17.49 -1.34 8.41
CA LYS A 104 17.48 -0.51 9.60
C LYS A 104 16.66 -1.13 10.73
N GLN A 105 15.45 -1.61 10.44
CA GLN A 105 14.61 -2.27 11.43
C GLN A 105 15.25 -3.57 11.94
N ALA A 106 15.81 -4.38 11.06
CA ALA A 106 16.47 -5.63 11.43
C ALA A 106 17.70 -5.39 12.34
N GLU A 107 18.46 -4.32 12.09
CA GLU A 107 19.61 -3.91 12.91
C GLU A 107 19.17 -3.55 14.35
N GLU A 108 18.04 -2.83 14.49
CA GLU A 108 17.45 -2.48 15.78
C GLU A 108 16.94 -3.73 16.55
N GLU A 109 16.51 -4.75 15.84
CA GLU A 109 15.96 -6.00 16.39
C GLU A 109 17.02 -7.13 16.51
N GLY A 110 18.25 -6.90 16.07
CA GLY A 110 19.32 -7.90 16.07
C GLY A 110 19.07 -9.05 15.06
N ARG A 111 18.36 -8.77 13.97
CA ARG A 111 18.04 -9.70 12.89
C ARG A 111 18.81 -9.37 11.62
N GLU A 112 18.74 -10.26 10.64
CA GLU A 112 19.34 -10.08 9.33
C GLU A 112 18.29 -10.10 8.22
N VAL A 113 18.59 -9.40 7.11
CA VAL A 113 17.74 -9.32 5.93
C VAL A 113 18.44 -9.93 4.74
N LYS A 114 17.74 -10.75 3.98
CA LYS A 114 18.15 -11.24 2.67
C LYS A 114 17.51 -10.40 1.57
N VAL A 115 18.31 -10.04 0.56
CA VAL A 115 17.84 -9.29 -0.60
C VAL A 115 18.21 -10.05 -1.86
N ALA A 116 17.21 -10.23 -2.73
CA ALA A 116 17.41 -10.82 -4.06
C ALA A 116 16.93 -9.82 -5.13
N THR A 117 17.71 -9.68 -6.19
CA THR A 117 17.35 -8.86 -7.34
C THR A 117 17.46 -9.68 -8.62
N PHE A 118 16.38 -9.68 -9.39
CA PHE A 118 16.32 -10.34 -10.69
C PHE A 118 16.24 -9.28 -11.80
N PRO A 119 17.22 -9.21 -12.72
CA PRO A 119 17.19 -8.26 -13.81
C PRO A 119 16.13 -8.69 -14.85
N TYR A 120 15.32 -7.73 -15.30
CA TYR A 120 14.25 -8.04 -16.24
C TYR A 120 14.72 -8.43 -17.63
N THR A 121 15.98 -8.16 -17.94
CA THR A 121 16.69 -8.68 -19.12
C THR A 121 16.77 -10.21 -19.18
N ALA A 122 16.63 -10.89 -18.04
CA ALA A 122 16.60 -12.36 -17.98
C ALA A 122 15.17 -12.96 -18.12
N ASN A 123 14.14 -12.11 -18.30
CA ASN A 123 12.76 -12.55 -18.47
C ASN A 123 12.45 -12.80 -19.95
N GLY A 124 12.13 -14.06 -20.32
CA GLY A 124 11.91 -14.46 -21.72
C GLY A 124 10.74 -13.73 -22.38
N LYS A 125 9.62 -13.48 -21.66
CA LYS A 125 8.48 -12.72 -22.18
C LYS A 125 8.86 -11.25 -22.44
N ALA A 126 9.60 -10.64 -21.53
CA ALA A 126 10.08 -9.26 -21.68
C ALA A 126 11.00 -9.11 -22.90
N GLN A 127 11.87 -10.09 -23.12
CA GLN A 127 12.72 -10.17 -24.31
C GLN A 127 11.89 -10.27 -25.59
N GLY A 128 10.91 -11.18 -25.62
CA GLY A 128 10.02 -11.37 -26.77
C GLY A 128 9.18 -10.14 -27.11
N LEU A 129 8.85 -9.32 -26.11
CA LEU A 129 8.10 -8.07 -26.29
C LEU A 129 9.00 -6.85 -26.60
N GLY A 130 10.33 -6.99 -26.57
CA GLY A 130 11.27 -5.89 -26.75
C GLY A 130 11.32 -4.88 -25.58
N HIS A 131 10.82 -5.27 -24.41
CA HIS A 131 10.70 -4.40 -23.23
C HIS A 131 11.40 -4.99 -21.99
N ALA A 132 12.63 -5.42 -22.14
CA ALA A 132 13.42 -6.10 -21.11
C ALA A 132 14.16 -5.15 -20.15
N VAL A 133 13.60 -3.97 -19.88
CA VAL A 133 14.21 -2.98 -18.99
C VAL A 133 13.61 -3.10 -17.58
N GLY A 134 14.49 -3.09 -16.56
CA GLY A 134 14.07 -3.03 -15.17
C GLY A 134 14.53 -4.21 -14.32
N PHE A 135 13.91 -4.36 -13.16
CA PHE A 135 14.24 -5.38 -12.18
C PHE A 135 13.04 -5.75 -11.31
N VAL A 136 13.14 -6.89 -10.67
CA VAL A 136 12.32 -7.30 -9.53
C VAL A 136 13.25 -7.48 -8.34
N LYS A 137 12.95 -6.81 -7.22
CA LYS A 137 13.69 -6.92 -5.96
C LYS A 137 12.78 -7.50 -4.89
N LEU A 138 13.26 -8.50 -4.17
CA LEU A 138 12.61 -9.08 -2.99
C LEU A 138 13.46 -8.82 -1.76
N VAL A 139 12.80 -8.48 -0.66
CA VAL A 139 13.41 -8.26 0.65
C VAL A 139 12.74 -9.23 1.62
N ALA A 140 13.51 -10.06 2.28
CA ALA A 140 12.99 -11.10 3.16
C ALA A 140 13.79 -11.17 4.47
N ASP A 141 13.13 -11.63 5.52
CA ASP A 141 13.79 -12.05 6.75
C ASP A 141 14.77 -13.18 6.47
N ALA A 142 15.96 -13.13 7.08
CA ALA A 142 17.02 -14.10 6.80
C ALA A 142 16.82 -15.43 7.53
N GLU A 143 16.10 -15.44 8.64
CA GLU A 143 15.89 -16.62 9.48
C GLU A 143 14.68 -17.41 9.00
N TYR A 144 13.52 -16.77 8.85
CA TYR A 144 12.26 -17.43 8.52
C TYR A 144 11.90 -17.38 7.04
N GLY A 145 12.56 -16.52 6.28
CA GLY A 145 12.27 -16.32 4.85
C GLY A 145 10.96 -15.56 4.60
N GLU A 146 10.40 -14.91 5.62
CA GLU A 146 9.21 -14.08 5.48
C GLU A 146 9.48 -12.92 4.52
N LEU A 147 8.55 -12.67 3.60
CA LEU A 147 8.68 -11.61 2.62
C LEU A 147 8.32 -10.26 3.27
N LEU A 148 9.33 -9.44 3.52
CA LEU A 148 9.19 -8.11 4.13
C LEU A 148 8.87 -7.02 3.12
N GLY A 149 9.19 -7.24 1.85
CA GLY A 149 8.88 -6.30 0.78
C GLY A 149 9.24 -6.81 -0.61
N ALA A 150 8.54 -6.26 -1.61
CA ALA A 150 8.83 -6.52 -3.01
C ALA A 150 8.70 -5.22 -3.83
N HIS A 151 9.65 -5.00 -4.73
CA HIS A 151 9.73 -3.79 -5.55
C HIS A 151 10.07 -4.15 -6.98
N MET A 152 9.27 -3.65 -7.91
CA MET A 152 9.39 -3.93 -9.34
C MET A 152 9.37 -2.61 -10.10
N ALA A 153 10.33 -2.43 -10.99
CA ALA A 153 10.31 -1.35 -11.96
C ALA A 153 10.51 -1.99 -13.35
N VAL A 154 9.42 -2.30 -14.04
CA VAL A 154 9.40 -3.13 -15.25
C VAL A 154 8.36 -2.64 -16.24
N SER A 155 8.47 -3.01 -17.50
CA SER A 155 7.54 -2.58 -18.55
C SER A 155 6.10 -3.09 -18.37
N TYR A 156 5.91 -4.19 -17.64
CA TYR A 156 4.60 -4.79 -17.33
C TYR A 156 4.59 -5.35 -15.92
N THR A 157 4.14 -4.57 -14.94
CA THR A 157 4.02 -5.02 -13.54
C THR A 157 2.90 -6.01 -13.33
N HIS A 158 1.87 -5.95 -14.16
CA HIS A 158 0.80 -6.93 -14.21
C HIS A 158 1.19 -8.12 -15.08
N LEU A 159 2.34 -8.70 -14.86
CA LEU A 159 2.57 -10.06 -15.30
C LEU A 159 1.45 -10.89 -14.68
N ARG A 160 0.39 -11.04 -15.43
CA ARG A 160 -0.67 -11.97 -15.12
C ARG A 160 0.01 -13.32 -14.95
N ALA A 161 0.14 -13.73 -13.71
CA ALA A 161 0.73 -14.99 -13.36
C ALA A 161 -0.12 -16.18 -13.85
N HIS A 162 -1.25 -15.90 -14.47
CA HIS A 162 -2.18 -16.91 -14.92
C HIS A 162 -3.06 -16.42 -16.01
N GLU A 163 -2.57 -16.44 -17.22
CA GLU A 163 -3.43 -16.89 -18.27
C GLU A 163 -3.10 -18.36 -18.52
N THR A 164 -3.32 -19.19 -17.54
CA THR A 164 -3.67 -20.58 -17.74
C THR A 164 -5.17 -20.63 -17.74
N ASP A 165 -5.80 -20.13 -18.77
CA ASP A 165 -7.09 -20.60 -19.14
C ASP A 165 -6.89 -22.02 -19.69
N SER A 166 -7.18 -22.98 -18.84
CA SER A 166 -7.45 -24.37 -19.23
C SER A 166 -8.79 -24.46 -19.92
#